data_4a7b3437128c4060f7d19008628f4de5
#
_entry.id   4a7b3437128c4060f7d19008628f4de5
#
_cell.length_a   1.000
_cell.length_b   1.000
_cell.length_c   1.000
_cell.angle_alpha   90.00
_cell.angle_beta   90.00
_cell.angle_gamma   90.00
#
_symmetry.space_group_name_H-M   'P 1'
#
loop_
_entity.id
_entity.type
_entity.pdbx_description
1 polymer ?
#
loop_
_entity_poly.entity_id
_entity_poly.type
_entity_poly.pdbx_seq_one_letter_code
_entity_poly.pdbx_strand_id
1 'polypeptide(L)'
;MTPRALFYSMSVNSLESGGLGQRLRNFVVVSVAVVLSVAVVLGLQTRTPSASLSDMAEASVPLNEAITNGKPTLVEFYANWCTSCQAMAGDLQQLKSEFQQDVNFVMLNVDNNKWLPEMLHYRVDGIPHFAFLTETGNDAGAAIGEIPRAVLAENLAALVAGNELPYAQAEGLTSDVETALEPSGSADDPRSHGAQVVQ
;
A
#
# COMPACT_ATOMS: atom_id res chain seq x y z
N MET A 1 18.22 -27.08 72.66
CA MET A 1 18.53 -26.36 71.47
C MET A 1 17.23 -26.10 70.73
N THR A 2 16.65 -24.93 70.93
CA THR A 2 15.35 -24.53 70.32
C THR A 2 15.64 -23.58 69.15
N PRO A 3 15.07 -23.79 67.92
CA PRO A 3 15.21 -22.85 66.81
C PRO A 3 14.25 -21.70 67.00
N ARG A 4 14.78 -20.53 66.90
CA ARG A 4 14.12 -19.22 66.97
C ARG A 4 13.31 -18.97 65.67
N ALA A 5 11.99 -18.92 65.78
CA ALA A 5 11.12 -18.54 64.71
C ALA A 5 11.26 -17.03 64.47
N LEU A 6 11.72 -16.65 63.29
CA LEU A 6 11.72 -15.27 62.76
C LEU A 6 10.30 -14.93 62.25
N PHE A 7 9.55 -14.20 63.05
CA PHE A 7 8.31 -13.58 62.62
C PHE A 7 8.68 -12.40 61.68
N TYR A 8 8.48 -12.58 60.40
CA TYR A 8 8.49 -11.50 59.42
C TYR A 8 7.19 -10.68 59.60
N SER A 9 7.33 -9.55 60.28
CA SER A 9 6.23 -8.60 60.46
C SER A 9 5.99 -7.89 59.12
N MET A 10 4.95 -8.30 58.39
CA MET A 10 4.44 -7.50 57.29
C MET A 10 3.79 -6.24 57.88
N SER A 11 4.52 -5.13 57.78
CA SER A 11 4.01 -3.80 58.10
C SER A 11 2.96 -3.45 57.04
N VAL A 12 1.70 -3.57 57.39
CA VAL A 12 0.57 -3.04 56.61
C VAL A 12 0.67 -1.52 56.79
N ASN A 13 1.24 -0.87 55.78
CA ASN A 13 1.29 0.59 55.73
C ASN A 13 -0.13 1.14 55.73
N SER A 14 -0.49 1.72 56.86
CA SER A 14 -1.70 2.47 57.10
C SER A 14 -1.98 3.42 55.99
N LEU A 15 -3.19 3.37 55.44
CA LEU A 15 -3.82 4.41 54.60
C LEU A 15 -3.94 5.67 55.44
N GLU A 16 -2.86 6.45 55.54
CA GLU A 16 -2.92 7.78 56.13
C GLU A 16 -3.88 8.65 55.33
N SER A 17 -4.78 9.23 56.06
CA SER A 17 -5.80 10.20 55.63
C SER A 17 -5.16 11.39 54.88
N GLY A 18 -4.93 11.22 53.61
CA GLY A 18 -4.51 12.34 52.74
C GLY A 18 -5.53 13.43 52.83
N GLY A 19 -5.10 14.65 53.25
CA GLY A 19 -5.96 15.82 53.35
C GLY A 19 -6.71 16.07 52.06
N LEU A 20 -7.81 16.82 52.13
CA LEU A 20 -8.74 17.10 51.03
C LEU A 20 -7.99 17.52 49.74
N GLY A 21 -6.88 18.25 49.84
CA GLY A 21 -6.01 18.65 48.76
C GLY A 21 -5.29 17.51 48.05
N GLN A 22 -4.88 16.44 48.83
CA GLN A 22 -4.23 15.28 48.24
C GLN A 22 -5.25 14.41 47.47
N ARG A 23 -6.45 14.26 48.01
CA ARG A 23 -7.53 13.55 47.29
C ARG A 23 -7.93 14.27 46.02
N LEU A 24 -8.05 15.62 46.07
CA LEU A 24 -8.36 16.45 44.89
C LEU A 24 -7.25 16.31 43.82
N ARG A 25 -5.97 16.43 44.23
CA ARG A 25 -4.83 16.24 43.31
C ARG A 25 -4.84 14.85 42.66
N ASN A 26 -5.08 13.79 43.42
CA ASN A 26 -5.13 12.43 42.88
C ASN A 26 -6.31 12.27 41.90
N PHE A 27 -7.46 12.86 42.23
CA PHE A 27 -8.61 12.87 41.30
C PHE A 27 -8.28 13.58 39.98
N VAL A 28 -7.61 14.72 40.04
CA VAL A 28 -7.21 15.46 38.84
C VAL A 28 -6.21 14.65 38.01
N VAL A 29 -5.20 14.05 38.64
CA VAL A 29 -4.21 13.21 37.92
C VAL A 29 -4.88 12.01 37.26
N VAL A 30 -5.77 11.31 37.94
CA VAL A 30 -6.51 10.17 37.39
C VAL A 30 -7.40 10.61 36.22
N SER A 31 -8.13 11.72 36.37
CA SER A 31 -8.99 12.26 35.33
C SER A 31 -8.19 12.64 34.08
N VAL A 32 -7.04 13.31 34.23
CA VAL A 32 -6.15 13.64 33.11
C VAL A 32 -5.61 12.36 32.45
N ALA A 33 -5.20 11.38 33.21
CA ALA A 33 -4.70 10.10 32.69
C ALA A 33 -5.80 9.37 31.87
N VAL A 34 -7.05 9.36 32.38
CA VAL A 34 -8.18 8.77 31.66
C VAL A 34 -8.47 9.51 30.35
N VAL A 35 -8.52 10.85 30.39
CA VAL A 35 -8.76 11.67 29.20
C VAL A 35 -7.67 11.46 28.16
N LEU A 36 -6.40 11.41 28.54
CA LEU A 36 -5.28 11.15 27.65
C LEU A 36 -5.36 9.73 27.06
N SER A 37 -5.72 8.72 27.88
CA SER A 37 -5.88 7.35 27.39
C SER A 37 -7.02 7.26 26.37
N VAL A 38 -8.15 7.89 26.63
CA VAL A 38 -9.27 7.94 25.68
C VAL A 38 -8.89 8.70 24.41
N ALA A 39 -8.18 9.81 24.51
CA ALA A 39 -7.70 10.58 23.35
C ALA A 39 -6.74 9.74 22.49
N VAL A 40 -5.82 8.97 23.10
CA VAL A 40 -4.92 8.05 22.38
C VAL A 40 -5.70 6.95 21.69
N VAL A 41 -6.64 6.31 22.38
CA VAL A 41 -7.48 5.24 21.79
C VAL A 41 -8.32 5.77 20.63
N LEU A 42 -8.96 6.92 20.79
CA LEU A 42 -9.73 7.54 19.71
C LEU A 42 -8.82 7.98 18.56
N GLY A 43 -7.63 8.52 18.83
CA GLY A 43 -6.66 8.90 17.82
C GLY A 43 -6.10 7.69 17.03
N LEU A 44 -6.01 6.51 17.66
CA LEU A 44 -5.64 5.26 16.98
C LEU A 44 -6.80 4.69 16.15
N GLN A 45 -8.04 4.91 16.57
CA GLN A 45 -9.24 4.45 15.83
C GLN A 45 -9.58 5.37 14.65
N THR A 46 -9.20 6.64 14.66
CA THR A 46 -9.39 7.57 13.53
C THR A 46 -8.34 7.39 12.42
N ARG A 47 -7.36 6.50 12.59
CA ARG A 47 -6.61 6.02 11.43
C ARG A 47 -7.61 5.26 10.57
N THR A 48 -8.08 5.90 9.51
CA THR A 48 -8.72 5.21 8.39
C THR A 48 -7.87 3.97 8.12
N PRO A 49 -8.42 2.74 8.12
CA PRO A 49 -7.64 1.58 7.74
C PRO A 49 -6.96 1.95 6.43
N SER A 50 -5.64 2.04 6.44
CA SER A 50 -4.88 2.26 5.21
C SER A 50 -5.35 1.14 4.29
N ALA A 51 -5.94 1.51 3.14
CA ALA A 51 -6.42 0.55 2.19
C ALA A 51 -5.29 -0.44 1.93
N SER A 52 -5.47 -1.68 2.34
CA SER A 52 -4.47 -2.71 2.09
C SER A 52 -4.43 -2.95 0.58
N LEU A 53 -3.24 -2.85 -0.01
CA LEU A 53 -3.06 -3.16 -1.44
C LEU A 53 -3.57 -4.56 -1.77
N SER A 54 -3.42 -5.52 -0.85
CA SER A 54 -3.95 -6.88 -1.01
C SER A 54 -5.46 -6.90 -1.08
N ASP A 55 -6.17 -6.19 -0.18
CA ASP A 55 -7.64 -6.14 -0.18
C ASP A 55 -8.16 -5.42 -1.43
N MET A 56 -7.46 -4.36 -1.86
CA MET A 56 -7.79 -3.64 -3.10
C MET A 56 -7.61 -4.53 -4.33
N ALA A 57 -6.56 -5.35 -4.36
CA ALA A 57 -6.30 -6.29 -5.45
C ALA A 57 -7.32 -7.42 -5.50
N GLU A 58 -7.72 -7.98 -4.35
CA GLU A 58 -8.79 -8.99 -4.27
C GLU A 58 -10.14 -8.44 -4.76
N ALA A 59 -10.41 -7.15 -4.51
CA ALA A 59 -11.61 -6.45 -4.95
C ALA A 59 -11.47 -5.84 -6.36
N SER A 60 -10.36 -6.07 -7.07
CA SER A 60 -10.14 -5.55 -8.42
C SER A 60 -10.84 -6.41 -9.47
N VAL A 61 -11.16 -5.79 -10.61
CA VAL A 61 -11.73 -6.51 -11.75
C VAL A 61 -10.63 -7.39 -12.36
N PRO A 62 -10.91 -8.67 -12.68
CA PRO A 62 -9.95 -9.50 -13.42
C PRO A 62 -9.61 -8.90 -14.79
N LEU A 63 -8.32 -8.90 -15.18
CA LEU A 63 -7.87 -8.26 -16.42
C LEU A 63 -8.62 -8.77 -17.66
N ASN A 64 -8.83 -10.08 -17.77
CA ASN A 64 -9.54 -10.68 -18.90
C ASN A 64 -11.01 -10.24 -19.01
N GLU A 65 -11.65 -9.91 -17.91
CA GLU A 65 -12.99 -9.34 -17.88
C GLU A 65 -12.95 -7.86 -18.23
N ALA A 66 -12.03 -7.11 -17.64
CA ALA A 66 -11.90 -5.67 -17.84
C ALA A 66 -11.69 -5.29 -19.30
N ILE A 67 -10.85 -6.02 -20.05
CA ILE A 67 -10.54 -5.73 -21.44
C ILE A 67 -11.63 -6.17 -22.43
N THR A 68 -12.69 -6.86 -21.96
CA THR A 68 -13.76 -7.39 -22.83
C THR A 68 -15.15 -6.86 -22.50
N ASN A 69 -15.31 -6.14 -21.39
CA ASN A 69 -16.63 -5.67 -20.93
C ASN A 69 -17.06 -4.31 -21.52
N GLY A 70 -16.24 -3.70 -22.37
CA GLY A 70 -16.56 -2.44 -23.06
C GLY A 70 -16.46 -1.19 -22.19
N LYS A 71 -15.76 -1.26 -21.06
CA LYS A 71 -15.45 -0.10 -20.23
C LYS A 71 -13.97 0.24 -20.31
N PRO A 72 -13.61 1.54 -20.26
CA PRO A 72 -12.22 1.93 -20.06
C PRO A 72 -11.62 1.28 -18.83
N THR A 73 -10.33 1.06 -18.81
CA THR A 73 -9.64 0.34 -17.73
C THR A 73 -8.41 1.08 -17.26
N LEU A 74 -8.26 1.22 -15.93
CA LEU A 74 -7.02 1.58 -15.28
C LEU A 74 -6.36 0.30 -14.77
N VAL A 75 -5.17 -0.02 -15.28
CA VAL A 75 -4.35 -1.13 -14.79
C VAL A 75 -3.24 -0.57 -13.93
N GLU A 76 -3.15 -1.00 -12.67
CA GLU A 76 -2.04 -0.70 -11.77
C GLU A 76 -1.12 -1.90 -11.64
N PHE A 77 0.15 -1.74 -11.96
CA PHE A 77 1.22 -2.67 -11.58
C PHE A 77 1.78 -2.23 -10.24
N TYR A 78 1.77 -3.13 -9.28
CA TYR A 78 2.10 -2.85 -7.89
C TYR A 78 2.84 -4.00 -7.21
N ALA A 79 3.42 -3.74 -6.03
CA ALA A 79 3.86 -4.79 -5.10
C ALA A 79 3.49 -4.41 -3.66
N ASN A 80 3.33 -5.40 -2.79
CA ASN A 80 3.00 -5.14 -1.38
C ASN A 80 4.13 -4.44 -0.62
N TRP A 81 5.38 -4.62 -1.04
CA TRP A 81 6.56 -3.96 -0.48
C TRP A 81 6.82 -2.54 -1.03
N CYS A 82 6.13 -2.15 -2.10
CA CYS A 82 6.33 -0.86 -2.77
C CYS A 82 5.79 0.29 -1.89
N THR A 83 6.67 1.15 -1.39
CA THR A 83 6.31 2.27 -0.51
C THR A 83 5.48 3.32 -1.23
N SER A 84 5.81 3.63 -2.50
CA SER A 84 5.05 4.55 -3.34
C SER A 84 3.64 4.03 -3.64
N CYS A 85 3.47 2.71 -3.88
CA CYS A 85 2.15 2.10 -4.05
C CYS A 85 1.31 2.21 -2.77
N GLN A 86 1.94 1.95 -1.60
CA GLN A 86 1.26 2.09 -0.31
C GLN A 86 0.84 3.54 -0.02
N ALA A 87 1.69 4.51 -0.39
CA ALA A 87 1.38 5.93 -0.24
C ALA A 87 0.14 6.34 -1.06
N MET A 88 -0.02 5.79 -2.26
CA MET A 88 -1.12 6.09 -3.16
C MET A 88 -2.42 5.30 -2.89
N ALA A 89 -2.37 4.24 -2.08
CA ALA A 89 -3.52 3.34 -1.87
C ALA A 89 -4.81 4.07 -1.44
N GLY A 90 -4.68 5.09 -0.57
CA GLY A 90 -5.82 5.90 -0.13
C GLY A 90 -6.46 6.72 -1.25
N ASP A 91 -5.65 7.34 -2.09
CA ASP A 91 -6.10 8.14 -3.24
C ASP A 91 -6.73 7.25 -4.31
N LEU A 92 -6.13 6.08 -4.58
CA LEU A 92 -6.67 5.11 -5.52
C LEU A 92 -8.02 4.53 -5.05
N GLN A 93 -8.18 4.29 -3.75
CA GLN A 93 -9.47 3.86 -3.21
C GLN A 93 -10.56 4.92 -3.41
N GLN A 94 -10.23 6.20 -3.24
CA GLN A 94 -11.14 7.32 -3.51
C GLN A 94 -11.48 7.38 -5.00
N LEU A 95 -10.49 7.34 -5.90
CA LEU A 95 -10.71 7.31 -7.34
C LEU A 95 -11.58 6.12 -7.77
N LYS A 96 -11.31 4.92 -7.19
CA LYS A 96 -12.16 3.75 -7.44
C LYS A 96 -13.60 4.00 -7.03
N SER A 97 -13.86 4.60 -5.86
CA SER A 97 -15.23 4.90 -5.42
C SER A 97 -15.93 5.92 -6.32
N GLU A 98 -15.17 6.85 -6.91
CA GLU A 98 -15.66 7.92 -7.78
C GLU A 98 -15.96 7.41 -9.21
N PHE A 99 -15.08 6.57 -9.77
CA PHE A 99 -15.13 6.14 -11.17
C PHE A 99 -15.57 4.69 -11.41
N GLN A 100 -15.86 3.88 -10.38
CA GLN A 100 -16.14 2.44 -10.51
C GLN A 100 -17.33 2.08 -11.42
N GLN A 101 -18.24 3.03 -11.65
CA GLN A 101 -19.37 2.80 -12.57
C GLN A 101 -18.93 2.85 -14.03
N ASP A 102 -17.91 3.64 -14.34
CA ASP A 102 -17.49 3.98 -15.70
C ASP A 102 -16.13 3.38 -16.07
N VAL A 103 -15.28 3.06 -15.09
CA VAL A 103 -13.91 2.56 -15.26
C VAL A 103 -13.69 1.25 -14.52
N ASN A 104 -13.05 0.28 -15.15
CA ASN A 104 -12.51 -0.89 -14.47
C ASN A 104 -11.20 -0.53 -13.77
N PHE A 105 -11.04 -1.00 -12.54
CA PHE A 105 -9.78 -0.92 -11.78
C PHE A 105 -9.20 -2.32 -11.68
N VAL A 106 -8.04 -2.52 -12.30
CA VAL A 106 -7.29 -3.80 -12.33
C VAL A 106 -5.99 -3.61 -11.58
N MET A 107 -5.63 -4.57 -10.74
CA MET A 107 -4.37 -4.54 -9.98
C MET A 107 -3.56 -5.80 -10.26
N LEU A 108 -2.33 -5.63 -10.76
CA LEU A 108 -1.43 -6.70 -11.15
C LEU A 108 -0.17 -6.64 -10.29
N ASN A 109 0.00 -7.66 -9.43
CA ASN A 109 1.18 -7.74 -8.58
C ASN A 109 2.39 -8.20 -9.39
N VAL A 110 3.47 -7.38 -9.42
CA VAL A 110 4.69 -7.66 -10.19
C VAL A 110 5.49 -8.84 -9.66
N ASP A 111 5.29 -9.24 -8.40
CA ASP A 111 5.91 -10.44 -7.82
C ASP A 111 5.28 -11.73 -8.37
N ASN A 112 4.16 -11.63 -9.08
CA ASN A 112 3.50 -12.80 -9.68
C ASN A 112 3.91 -12.96 -11.14
N ASN A 113 4.74 -13.95 -11.41
CA ASN A 113 5.24 -14.28 -12.76
C ASN A 113 4.15 -14.49 -13.82
N LYS A 114 2.90 -14.73 -13.40
CA LYS A 114 1.75 -14.78 -14.31
C LYS A 114 1.63 -13.50 -15.15
N TRP A 115 2.01 -12.36 -14.58
CA TRP A 115 1.86 -11.05 -15.20
C TRP A 115 3.09 -10.57 -15.98
N LEU A 116 4.08 -11.45 -16.15
CA LEU A 116 5.28 -11.13 -16.92
C LEU A 116 4.98 -10.70 -18.37
N PRO A 117 4.05 -11.33 -19.12
CA PRO A 117 3.69 -10.86 -20.46
C PRO A 117 3.15 -9.43 -20.48
N GLU A 118 2.29 -9.07 -19.52
CA GLU A 118 1.72 -7.75 -19.37
C GLU A 118 2.79 -6.73 -18.96
N MET A 119 3.66 -7.07 -18.01
CA MET A 119 4.77 -6.23 -17.60
C MET A 119 5.70 -5.89 -18.78
N LEU A 120 6.01 -6.87 -19.62
CA LEU A 120 6.81 -6.65 -20.82
C LEU A 120 6.07 -5.82 -21.87
N HIS A 121 4.76 -6.07 -22.04
CA HIS A 121 3.92 -5.32 -23.00
C HIS A 121 3.85 -3.83 -22.64
N TYR A 122 3.59 -3.51 -21.37
CA TYR A 122 3.50 -2.13 -20.86
C TYR A 122 4.86 -1.54 -20.46
N ARG A 123 5.96 -2.27 -20.63
CA ARG A 123 7.33 -1.83 -20.31
C ARG A 123 7.46 -1.36 -18.86
N VAL A 124 6.95 -2.15 -17.92
CA VAL A 124 6.97 -1.85 -16.50
C VAL A 124 8.39 -1.97 -15.97
N ASP A 125 9.04 -0.83 -15.75
CA ASP A 125 10.40 -0.70 -15.20
C ASP A 125 10.42 -0.05 -13.82
N GLY A 126 9.31 0.54 -13.38
CA GLY A 126 9.11 1.13 -12.05
C GLY A 126 7.67 1.00 -11.59
N ILE A 127 7.42 0.99 -10.29
CA ILE A 127 6.09 0.92 -9.70
C ILE A 127 5.86 2.02 -8.65
N PRO A 128 4.59 2.45 -8.46
CA PRO A 128 3.40 2.02 -9.20
C PRO A 128 3.46 2.44 -10.68
N HIS A 129 2.97 1.57 -11.58
CA HIS A 129 2.83 1.89 -12.99
C HIS A 129 1.37 1.75 -13.37
N PHE A 130 0.81 2.81 -13.94
CA PHE A 130 -0.58 2.89 -14.35
C PHE A 130 -0.67 2.88 -15.87
N ALA A 131 -1.35 1.88 -16.43
CA ALA A 131 -1.70 1.87 -17.85
C ALA A 131 -3.19 2.21 -18.00
N PHE A 132 -3.48 3.14 -18.89
CA PHE A 132 -4.83 3.57 -19.24
C PHE A 132 -5.25 2.89 -20.52
N LEU A 133 -6.34 2.11 -20.48
CA LEU A 133 -6.86 1.39 -21.63
C LEU A 133 -8.23 1.96 -22.03
N THR A 134 -8.44 2.14 -23.33
CA THR A 134 -9.74 2.53 -23.87
C THR A 134 -10.79 1.45 -23.64
N GLU A 135 -12.05 1.74 -23.93
CA GLU A 135 -13.16 0.77 -23.89
C GLU A 135 -12.96 -0.45 -24.81
N THR A 136 -12.09 -0.32 -25.81
CA THR A 136 -11.71 -1.40 -26.74
C THR A 136 -10.45 -2.15 -26.30
N GLY A 137 -9.89 -1.82 -25.12
CA GLY A 137 -8.67 -2.43 -24.58
C GLY A 137 -7.37 -1.94 -25.21
N ASN A 138 -7.41 -0.88 -26.04
CA ASN A 138 -6.21 -0.29 -26.61
C ASN A 138 -5.52 0.63 -25.60
N ASP A 139 -4.20 0.69 -25.67
CA ASP A 139 -3.39 1.58 -24.85
C ASP A 139 -3.68 3.05 -25.19
N ALA A 140 -4.03 3.84 -24.17
CA ALA A 140 -4.28 5.28 -24.26
C ALA A 140 -3.14 6.11 -23.64
N GLY A 141 -2.30 5.52 -22.79
CA GLY A 141 -1.18 6.18 -22.13
C GLY A 141 -0.81 5.53 -20.82
N ALA A 142 0.22 6.06 -20.17
CA ALA A 142 0.72 5.56 -18.90
C ALA A 142 1.05 6.70 -17.91
N ALA A 143 1.06 6.37 -16.61
CA ALA A 143 1.60 7.22 -15.58
C ALA A 143 2.44 6.36 -14.63
N ILE A 144 3.62 6.81 -14.25
CA ILE A 144 4.60 6.00 -13.52
C ILE A 144 5.02 6.71 -12.24
N GLY A 145 4.96 6.01 -11.11
CA GLY A 145 5.35 6.53 -9.81
C GLY A 145 4.22 7.18 -9.02
N GLU A 146 4.58 7.93 -7.98
CA GLU A 146 3.62 8.67 -7.15
C GLU A 146 3.01 9.84 -7.92
N ILE A 147 1.84 9.62 -8.47
CA ILE A 147 1.10 10.60 -9.27
C ILE A 147 0.05 11.29 -8.40
N PRO A 148 -0.04 12.63 -8.38
CA PRO A 148 -1.09 13.33 -7.66
C PRO A 148 -2.49 12.85 -8.08
N ARG A 149 -3.37 12.64 -7.09
CA ARG A 149 -4.74 12.18 -7.32
C ARG A 149 -5.48 13.00 -8.41
N ALA A 150 -5.28 14.31 -8.42
CA ALA A 150 -5.92 15.20 -9.41
C ALA A 150 -5.52 14.84 -10.86
N VAL A 151 -4.24 14.52 -11.09
CA VAL A 151 -3.71 14.12 -12.41
C VAL A 151 -4.35 12.80 -12.86
N LEU A 152 -4.43 11.81 -11.97
CA LEU A 152 -5.11 10.54 -12.27
C LEU A 152 -6.61 10.76 -12.54
N ALA A 153 -7.28 11.61 -11.75
CA ALA A 153 -8.70 11.93 -11.91
C ALA A 153 -8.97 12.59 -13.29
N GLU A 154 -8.14 13.55 -13.69
CA GLU A 154 -8.28 14.22 -14.99
C GLU A 154 -8.04 13.26 -16.16
N ASN A 155 -7.04 12.36 -16.05
CA ASN A 155 -6.83 11.30 -17.03
C ASN A 155 -8.04 10.35 -17.11
N LEU A 156 -8.57 9.91 -15.96
CA LEU A 156 -9.74 9.02 -15.91
C LEU A 156 -10.99 9.70 -16.51
N ALA A 157 -11.22 10.97 -16.20
CA ALA A 157 -12.33 11.73 -16.76
C ALA A 157 -12.21 11.86 -18.29
N ALA A 158 -11.01 12.15 -18.81
CA ALA A 158 -10.75 12.20 -20.24
C ALA A 158 -10.95 10.83 -20.90
N LEU A 159 -10.46 9.76 -20.25
CA LEU A 159 -10.60 8.39 -20.75
C LEU A 159 -12.07 7.96 -20.87
N VAL A 160 -12.89 8.26 -19.86
CA VAL A 160 -14.34 8.01 -19.87
C VAL A 160 -15.04 8.80 -20.97
N ALA A 161 -14.59 10.02 -21.24
CA ALA A 161 -15.13 10.86 -22.31
C ALA A 161 -14.65 10.46 -23.72
N GLY A 162 -13.75 9.47 -23.83
CA GLY A 162 -13.14 9.08 -25.10
C GLY A 162 -12.19 10.13 -25.69
N ASN A 163 -11.66 11.02 -24.85
CA ASN A 163 -10.71 12.06 -25.21
C ASN A 163 -9.26 11.60 -25.00
N GLU A 164 -8.32 12.33 -25.62
CA GLU A 164 -6.89 12.16 -25.31
C GLU A 164 -6.60 12.49 -23.85
N LEU A 165 -5.69 11.73 -23.24
CA LEU A 165 -5.30 11.94 -21.84
C LEU A 165 -4.48 13.22 -21.70
N PRO A 166 -4.84 14.16 -20.83
CA PRO A 166 -4.08 15.38 -20.62
C PRO A 166 -2.66 15.14 -20.07
N TYR A 167 -2.47 14.02 -19.37
CA TYR A 167 -1.18 13.61 -18.78
C TYR A 167 -0.84 12.17 -19.18
N ALA A 168 -0.78 11.90 -20.49
CA ALA A 168 -0.58 10.56 -21.03
C ALA A 168 0.78 9.91 -20.69
N GLN A 169 1.76 10.70 -20.20
CA GLN A 169 3.09 10.26 -19.78
C GLN A 169 3.52 11.02 -18.51
N ALA A 170 2.77 10.83 -17.42
CA ALA A 170 3.10 11.43 -16.14
C ALA A 170 4.15 10.57 -15.38
N GLU A 171 5.15 11.21 -14.79
CA GLU A 171 6.19 10.53 -14.02
C GLU A 171 6.26 11.10 -12.60
N GLY A 172 6.41 10.22 -11.62
CA GLY A 172 6.55 10.53 -10.20
C GLY A 172 7.62 9.69 -9.53
N LEU A 173 7.65 9.65 -8.20
CA LEU A 173 8.58 8.81 -7.44
C LEU A 173 8.21 7.33 -7.61
N THR A 174 9.18 6.50 -7.96
CA THR A 174 9.01 5.07 -8.20
C THR A 174 9.77 4.22 -7.20
N SER A 175 9.34 2.96 -7.06
CA SER A 175 10.17 1.88 -6.53
C SER A 175 10.64 1.03 -7.72
N ASP A 176 11.95 0.76 -7.80
CA ASP A 176 12.51 -0.04 -8.89
C ASP A 176 11.97 -1.47 -8.85
N VAL A 177 11.59 -1.99 -10.01
CA VAL A 177 11.28 -3.40 -10.19
C VAL A 177 12.57 -4.11 -10.56
N GLU A 178 13.16 -4.84 -9.63
CA GLU A 178 14.21 -5.81 -9.98
C GLU A 178 13.55 -6.90 -10.84
N THR A 179 13.63 -6.73 -12.15
CA THR A 179 13.30 -7.81 -13.07
C THR A 179 14.31 -8.91 -12.83
N ALA A 180 13.85 -10.04 -12.28
CA ALA A 180 14.63 -11.28 -12.11
C ALA A 180 15.06 -11.90 -13.47
N LEU A 181 15.36 -11.06 -14.46
CA LEU A 181 15.84 -11.37 -15.79
C LEU A 181 17.33 -11.08 -15.98
N GLU A 182 18.02 -10.59 -14.95
CA GLU A 182 19.47 -10.76 -14.94
C GLU A 182 19.72 -12.27 -14.79
N PRO A 183 20.24 -12.95 -15.84
CA PRO A 183 20.75 -14.29 -15.64
C PRO A 183 21.87 -14.12 -14.61
N SER A 184 21.65 -14.57 -13.37
CA SER A 184 22.73 -14.69 -12.40
C SER A 184 23.68 -15.76 -12.95
N GLY A 185 24.47 -15.36 -13.92
CA GLY A 185 25.63 -16.09 -14.40
C GLY A 185 26.64 -16.07 -13.28
N SER A 186 26.47 -16.98 -12.30
CA SER A 186 27.58 -17.33 -11.44
C SER A 186 28.71 -17.80 -12.38
N ALA A 187 29.92 -17.31 -12.16
CA ALA A 187 31.11 -17.72 -12.94
C ALA A 187 31.35 -19.23 -12.93
N ASP A 188 30.56 -19.98 -12.17
CA ASP A 188 30.61 -21.44 -11.99
C ASP A 188 29.48 -22.19 -12.72
N ASP A 189 28.65 -21.52 -13.55
CA ASP A 189 27.68 -22.24 -14.39
C ASP A 189 28.44 -23.03 -15.50
N PRO A 190 28.29 -24.36 -15.56
CA PRO A 190 28.94 -25.17 -16.62
C PRO A 190 28.59 -24.76 -18.05
N ARG A 191 27.56 -23.93 -18.22
CA ARG A 191 27.14 -23.40 -19.54
C ARG A 191 27.89 -22.15 -19.96
N SER A 192 28.60 -21.46 -19.03
CA SER A 192 29.36 -20.25 -19.33
C SER A 192 30.64 -20.53 -20.15
N HIS A 193 31.09 -21.78 -20.21
CA HIS A 193 32.28 -22.17 -20.95
C HIS A 193 32.05 -22.45 -22.45
N GLY A 194 30.80 -22.50 -22.90
CA GLY A 194 30.45 -22.75 -24.32
C GLY A 194 30.58 -21.51 -25.22
N ALA A 195 30.73 -20.31 -24.67
CA ALA A 195 30.78 -19.08 -25.45
C ALA A 195 32.19 -18.67 -25.91
N GLN A 196 33.23 -19.40 -25.54
CA GLN A 196 34.63 -19.04 -25.85
C GLN A 196 35.26 -19.79 -27.03
N VAL A 197 34.51 -20.56 -27.82
CA VAL A 197 35.05 -21.28 -28.97
C VAL A 197 34.40 -20.80 -30.25
N VAL A 198 34.70 -19.57 -30.68
CA VAL A 198 34.69 -19.15 -32.09
C VAL A 198 35.76 -18.07 -32.28
N GLN A 199 36.94 -18.42 -32.61
CA GLN A 199 37.86 -17.65 -33.45
C GLN A 199 38.10 -18.42 -34.74
#